data_58843462870bd8e7f2b3e8db5a91e0f8
#
_entry.id   58843462870bd8e7f2b3e8db5a91e0f8
#
_cell.length_a   1.000
_cell.length_b   1.000
_cell.length_c   1.000
_cell.angle_alpha   90.00
_cell.angle_beta   90.00
_cell.angle_gamma   90.00
#
_symmetry.space_group_name_H-M   'P 1'
#
loop_
_entity.id
_entity.type
_entity.pdbx_description
1 polymer ?
#
loop_
_entity_poly.entity_id
_entity_poly.type
_entity_poly.pdbx_seq_one_letter_code
_entity_poly.pdbx_strand_id
1 'polypeptide(L)'
;RDEVTRNGLTIVNGPEDHPQAVIQGWYPEMTWQMMAEVSYAVEAGATYFVTNRDLTIPREMGIAPGCGSMIRAVITATGVEPVASAGKPEAYMYDEARELNASEGHDLVPKESSIAIGDRLDTDIEAGNRGGYDSLAVLTGVTNPTELMLAPEHLRPTFIARDLRELGEIQSEPVRCEDGTWECRKASAWFENGRVQVSDPTSMDGLRAAVCAAWEAADKGAQMDESMVPNFVLGEQ
;
A
#
# COMPACT_ATOMS: atom_id res chain seq x y z
N ARG A 1 1.05 4.67 24.38
CA ARG A 1 1.17 4.09 25.72
C ARG A 1 -0.20 3.96 26.39
N ASP A 2 -1.01 4.99 26.42
CA ASP A 2 -2.33 4.99 27.09
C ASP A 2 -3.26 3.91 26.55
N GLU A 3 -3.27 3.68 25.23
CA GLU A 3 -4.09 2.66 24.59
C GLU A 3 -3.67 1.24 25.00
N VAL A 4 -2.38 0.98 25.06
CA VAL A 4 -1.84 -0.31 25.54
C VAL A 4 -2.30 -0.58 26.96
N THR A 5 -2.26 0.42 27.83
CA THR A 5 -2.70 0.32 29.22
C THR A 5 -4.21 0.14 29.33
N ARG A 6 -5.03 0.85 28.53
CA ARG A 6 -6.48 0.68 28.49
C ARG A 6 -6.89 -0.73 28.12
N ASN A 7 -6.12 -1.40 27.28
CA ASN A 7 -6.33 -2.79 26.91
C ASN A 7 -5.76 -3.81 27.91
N GLY A 8 -5.44 -3.38 29.15
CA GLY A 8 -5.01 -4.25 30.24
C GLY A 8 -3.58 -4.77 30.14
N LEU A 9 -2.77 -4.22 29.24
CA LEU A 9 -1.38 -4.59 29.08
C LEU A 9 -0.48 -3.69 29.96
N THR A 10 0.59 -4.28 30.50
CA THR A 10 1.57 -3.55 31.29
C THR A 10 2.72 -3.08 30.43
N ILE A 11 3.01 -1.78 30.46
CA ILE A 11 4.17 -1.20 29.77
C ILE A 11 5.38 -1.30 30.70
N VAL A 12 6.47 -1.85 30.17
CA VAL A 12 7.78 -1.88 30.83
C VAL A 12 8.70 -0.78 30.27
N ASN A 13 9.80 -0.49 30.92
CA ASN A 13 10.66 0.64 30.59
C ASN A 13 11.86 0.26 29.72
N GLY A 14 12.28 -1.00 29.75
CA GLY A 14 13.45 -1.46 28.99
C GLY A 14 13.48 -2.97 28.79
N PRO A 15 14.46 -3.47 28.03
CA PRO A 15 14.64 -4.90 27.78
C PRO A 15 14.99 -5.69 29.04
N GLU A 16 15.56 -5.05 30.06
CA GLU A 16 15.88 -5.65 31.35
C GLU A 16 14.65 -6.10 32.18
N ASP A 17 13.50 -5.54 31.85
CA ASP A 17 12.22 -5.94 32.44
C ASP A 17 11.62 -7.20 31.77
N HIS A 18 12.32 -7.80 30.83
CA HIS A 18 11.92 -9.02 30.10
C HIS A 18 10.51 -8.93 29.48
N PRO A 19 10.25 -7.96 28.59
CA PRO A 19 8.94 -7.82 27.95
C PRO A 19 8.56 -9.09 27.19
N GLN A 20 7.27 -9.46 27.25
CA GLN A 20 6.73 -10.57 26.47
C GLN A 20 6.56 -10.21 25.00
N ALA A 21 6.36 -8.93 24.70
CA ALA A 21 6.19 -8.41 23.36
C ALA A 21 6.77 -7.00 23.19
N VAL A 22 7.16 -6.69 21.96
CA VAL A 22 7.58 -5.34 21.55
C VAL A 22 6.66 -4.89 20.41
N ILE A 23 6.20 -3.65 20.47
CA ILE A 23 5.47 -2.99 19.40
C ILE A 23 6.30 -1.79 18.93
N GLN A 24 6.83 -1.85 17.72
CA GLN A 24 7.59 -0.76 17.12
C GLN A 24 6.70 0.02 16.14
N GLY A 25 6.68 1.34 16.31
CA GLY A 25 6.01 2.28 15.43
C GLY A 25 6.96 3.36 14.93
N TRP A 26 6.44 4.28 14.10
CA TRP A 26 7.19 5.45 13.68
C TRP A 26 7.18 6.53 14.77
N TYR A 27 8.35 7.11 15.01
CA TYR A 27 8.53 8.23 15.92
C TYR A 27 9.61 9.17 15.36
N PRO A 28 9.33 10.49 15.16
CA PRO A 28 10.27 11.40 14.50
C PRO A 28 11.59 11.58 15.24
N GLU A 29 11.59 11.37 16.55
CA GLU A 29 12.78 11.48 17.41
C GLU A 29 13.37 10.11 17.78
N MET A 30 13.08 9.08 16.99
CA MET A 30 13.65 7.73 17.18
C MET A 30 15.17 7.78 17.17
N THR A 31 15.78 7.31 18.25
CA THR A 31 17.23 7.24 18.40
C THR A 31 17.76 5.84 18.10
N TRP A 32 19.07 5.75 17.83
CA TRP A 32 19.75 4.45 17.75
C TRP A 32 19.54 3.64 19.05
N GLN A 33 19.60 4.30 20.22
CA GLN A 33 19.40 3.65 21.52
C GLN A 33 18.01 2.98 21.60
N MET A 34 16.95 3.66 21.19
CA MET A 34 15.60 3.09 21.20
C MET A 34 15.48 1.88 20.27
N MET A 35 16.11 1.91 19.09
CA MET A 35 16.14 0.74 18.18
C MET A 35 16.98 -0.41 18.77
N ALA A 36 18.07 -0.11 19.46
CA ALA A 36 18.88 -1.10 20.16
C ALA A 36 18.10 -1.79 21.29
N GLU A 37 17.33 -1.05 22.07
CA GLU A 37 16.47 -1.61 23.13
C GLU A 37 15.40 -2.55 22.56
N VAL A 38 14.78 -2.19 21.42
CA VAL A 38 13.88 -3.09 20.68
C VAL A 38 14.62 -4.37 20.28
N SER A 39 15.82 -4.24 19.71
CA SER A 39 16.62 -5.38 19.27
C SER A 39 16.97 -6.30 20.44
N TYR A 40 17.41 -5.76 21.57
CA TYR A 40 17.75 -6.54 22.76
C TYR A 40 16.55 -7.32 23.31
N ALA A 41 15.36 -6.69 23.35
CA ALA A 41 14.15 -7.37 23.79
C ALA A 41 13.75 -8.50 22.83
N VAL A 42 13.86 -8.27 21.51
CA VAL A 42 13.55 -9.28 20.46
C VAL A 42 14.55 -10.45 20.55
N GLU A 43 15.85 -10.19 20.69
CA GLU A 43 16.87 -11.23 20.87
C GLU A 43 16.65 -12.02 22.17
N ALA A 44 16.13 -11.38 23.22
CA ALA A 44 15.75 -12.05 24.48
C ALA A 44 14.46 -12.88 24.37
N GLY A 45 13.78 -12.89 23.22
CA GLY A 45 12.62 -13.73 22.93
C GLY A 45 11.27 -13.01 23.01
N ALA A 46 11.25 -11.67 23.12
CA ALA A 46 10.00 -10.91 23.02
C ALA A 46 9.37 -11.06 21.65
N THR A 47 8.05 -11.25 21.59
CA THR A 47 7.30 -11.29 20.32
C THR A 47 7.32 -9.91 19.67
N TYR A 48 7.77 -9.84 18.42
CA TYR A 48 7.96 -8.59 17.71
C TYR A 48 6.74 -8.24 16.85
N PHE A 49 6.08 -7.12 17.17
CA PHE A 49 4.99 -6.52 16.42
C PHE A 49 5.38 -5.15 15.89
N VAL A 50 4.74 -4.72 14.79
CA VAL A 50 4.97 -3.41 14.20
C VAL A 50 3.65 -2.73 13.86
N THR A 51 3.65 -1.39 13.73
CA THR A 51 2.42 -0.63 13.45
C THR A 51 2.10 -0.52 11.97
N ASN A 52 3.11 -0.40 11.11
CA ASN A 52 3.02 -0.40 9.65
C ASN A 52 4.40 -0.68 9.05
N ARG A 53 4.46 -0.93 7.73
CA ARG A 53 5.71 -1.23 7.03
C ARG A 53 6.08 -0.21 5.96
N ASP A 54 5.52 0.99 5.99
CA ASP A 54 5.85 2.07 5.05
C ASP A 54 7.35 2.38 5.10
N LEU A 55 8.06 2.15 3.99
CA LEU A 55 9.52 2.32 3.93
C LEU A 55 9.96 3.78 3.95
N THR A 56 9.13 4.63 3.40
CA THR A 56 9.43 6.07 3.27
C THR A 56 8.27 6.90 3.78
N ILE A 57 8.55 8.14 4.11
CA ILE A 57 7.54 9.14 4.45
C ILE A 57 7.88 10.46 3.74
N PRO A 58 6.96 11.03 2.93
CA PRO A 58 7.12 12.36 2.36
C PRO A 58 7.14 13.43 3.45
N ARG A 59 8.09 14.35 3.36
CA ARG A 59 8.25 15.48 4.26
C ARG A 59 8.51 16.74 3.44
N GLU A 60 8.42 17.91 4.06
CA GLU A 60 8.65 19.20 3.40
C GLU A 60 10.01 19.30 2.66
N MET A 61 11.06 18.71 3.25
CA MET A 61 12.41 18.74 2.70
C MET A 61 12.70 17.60 1.70
N GLY A 62 11.76 16.68 1.47
CA GLY A 62 11.94 15.51 0.61
C GLY A 62 11.49 14.20 1.26
N ILE A 63 11.97 13.09 0.71
CA ILE A 63 11.63 11.74 1.21
C ILE A 63 12.51 11.38 2.40
N ALA A 64 11.89 10.97 3.49
CA ALA A 64 12.57 10.54 4.72
C ALA A 64 12.31 9.04 5.01
N PRO A 65 13.12 8.37 5.86
CA PRO A 65 12.85 7.02 6.32
C PRO A 65 11.52 6.92 7.05
N GLY A 66 10.67 6.00 6.63
CA GLY A 66 9.41 5.64 7.28
C GLY A 66 9.60 4.55 8.35
N CYS A 67 8.49 4.10 8.93
CA CYS A 67 8.48 3.05 9.94
C CYS A 67 9.19 1.77 9.48
N GLY A 68 8.92 1.33 8.26
CA GLY A 68 9.49 0.12 7.66
C GLY A 68 11.02 0.18 7.55
N SER A 69 11.62 1.35 7.29
CA SER A 69 13.07 1.51 7.27
C SER A 69 13.69 1.30 8.66
N MET A 70 13.04 1.80 9.71
CA MET A 70 13.49 1.58 11.11
C MET A 70 13.32 0.12 11.53
N ILE A 71 12.22 -0.52 11.10
CA ILE A 71 11.98 -1.94 11.32
C ILE A 71 13.04 -2.79 10.63
N ARG A 72 13.42 -2.46 9.38
CA ARG A 72 14.51 -3.15 8.67
C ARG A 72 15.85 -3.05 9.40
N ALA A 73 16.13 -1.94 10.09
CA ALA A 73 17.34 -1.83 10.90
C ALA A 73 17.35 -2.85 12.05
N VAL A 74 16.21 -3.03 12.74
CA VAL A 74 16.05 -4.04 13.80
C VAL A 74 16.12 -5.46 13.24
N ILE A 75 15.42 -5.75 12.13
CA ILE A 75 15.50 -7.07 11.45
C ILE A 75 16.95 -7.39 11.06
N THR A 76 17.67 -6.41 10.50
CA THR A 76 19.08 -6.59 10.11
C THR A 76 19.96 -6.93 11.30
N ALA A 77 19.70 -6.33 12.47
CA ALA A 77 20.46 -6.58 13.68
C ALA A 77 20.16 -7.95 14.32
N THR A 78 18.87 -8.33 14.34
CA THR A 78 18.40 -9.51 15.10
C THR A 78 18.15 -10.74 14.24
N GLY A 79 17.99 -10.59 12.92
CA GLY A 79 17.52 -11.65 12.03
C GLY A 79 16.06 -12.08 12.25
N VAL A 80 15.30 -11.35 13.07
CA VAL A 80 13.91 -11.70 13.44
C VAL A 80 12.93 -10.80 12.70
N GLU A 81 12.02 -11.41 11.96
CA GLU A 81 10.89 -10.73 11.31
C GLU A 81 9.76 -10.47 12.31
N PRO A 82 9.05 -9.33 12.20
CA PRO A 82 7.82 -9.12 12.95
C PRO A 82 6.77 -10.19 12.62
N VAL A 83 6.13 -10.74 13.64
CA VAL A 83 5.09 -11.76 13.48
C VAL A 83 3.81 -11.19 12.86
N ALA A 84 3.55 -9.90 13.08
CA ALA A 84 2.42 -9.20 12.48
C ALA A 84 2.66 -7.69 12.43
N SER A 85 2.00 -7.01 11.48
CA SER A 85 1.79 -5.57 11.47
C SER A 85 0.37 -5.27 11.95
N ALA A 86 0.21 -4.35 12.89
CA ALA A 86 -1.12 -3.93 13.35
C ALA A 86 -1.86 -3.08 12.31
N GLY A 87 -1.11 -2.48 11.37
CA GLY A 87 -1.62 -1.75 10.22
C GLY A 87 -0.99 -2.28 8.93
N LYS A 88 -0.97 -1.44 7.92
CA LYS A 88 -0.49 -1.75 6.56
C LYS A 88 0.85 -2.50 6.55
N PRO A 89 1.03 -3.53 5.71
CA PRO A 89 0.15 -4.05 4.65
C PRO A 89 -0.93 -5.03 5.13
N GLU A 90 -1.16 -5.16 6.43
CA GLU A 90 -2.26 -5.98 6.97
C GLU A 90 -3.57 -5.18 7.01
N ALA A 91 -4.70 -5.88 6.88
CA ALA A 91 -6.03 -5.26 6.78
C ALA A 91 -6.66 -4.85 8.12
N TYR A 92 -6.02 -5.18 9.25
CA TYR A 92 -6.62 -5.01 10.58
C TYR A 92 -7.19 -3.61 10.84
N MET A 93 -6.50 -2.57 10.38
CA MET A 93 -6.97 -1.20 10.59
C MET A 93 -8.25 -0.88 9.79
N TYR A 94 -8.46 -1.50 8.62
CA TYR A 94 -9.68 -1.34 7.83
C TYR A 94 -10.85 -2.11 8.46
N ASP A 95 -10.59 -3.34 8.93
CA ASP A 95 -11.56 -4.12 9.66
C ASP A 95 -11.98 -3.40 10.96
N GLU A 96 -11.02 -2.91 11.74
CA GLU A 96 -11.25 -2.15 12.96
C GLU A 96 -12.06 -0.86 12.70
N ALA A 97 -11.73 -0.09 11.67
CA ALA A 97 -12.45 1.13 11.34
C ALA A 97 -13.92 0.84 11.00
N ARG A 98 -14.19 -0.27 10.31
CA ARG A 98 -15.54 -0.71 9.96
C ARG A 98 -16.32 -1.18 11.18
N GLU A 99 -15.69 -1.92 12.09
CA GLU A 99 -16.28 -2.40 13.34
C GLU A 99 -16.52 -1.27 14.34
N LEU A 100 -15.60 -0.31 14.44
CA LEU A 100 -15.78 0.89 15.28
C LEU A 100 -16.96 1.72 14.82
N ASN A 101 -17.10 1.95 13.51
CA ASN A 101 -18.26 2.66 12.97
C ASN A 101 -19.59 1.97 13.33
N ALA A 102 -19.64 0.64 13.29
CA ALA A 102 -20.80 -0.13 13.72
C ALA A 102 -21.06 0.00 15.24
N SER A 103 -20.00 0.01 16.06
CA SER A 103 -20.11 0.17 17.52
C SER A 103 -20.66 1.54 17.94
N GLU A 104 -20.54 2.56 17.08
CA GLU A 104 -21.07 3.92 17.27
C GLU A 104 -22.58 4.03 16.91
N GLY A 105 -23.24 2.92 16.60
CA GLY A 105 -24.68 2.86 16.36
C GLY A 105 -25.08 2.86 14.88
N HIS A 106 -24.13 2.60 14.01
CA HIS A 106 -24.38 2.37 12.58
C HIS A 106 -24.43 0.87 12.28
N ASP A 107 -25.03 0.50 11.16
CA ASP A 107 -24.97 -0.88 10.67
C ASP A 107 -23.55 -1.23 10.23
N LEU A 108 -23.12 -2.47 10.49
CA LEU A 108 -21.84 -2.97 9.99
C LEU A 108 -21.87 -3.04 8.45
N VAL A 109 -21.15 -2.13 7.82
CA VAL A 109 -21.06 -2.08 6.35
C VAL A 109 -20.33 -3.33 5.82
N PRO A 110 -20.87 -4.04 4.81
CA PRO A 110 -20.17 -5.14 4.16
C PRO A 110 -18.83 -4.70 3.54
N LYS A 111 -17.87 -5.61 3.46
CA LYS A 111 -16.56 -5.30 2.84
C LYS A 111 -16.71 -4.89 1.38
N GLU A 112 -17.62 -5.52 0.66
CA GLU A 112 -17.96 -5.27 -0.75
C GLU A 112 -18.57 -3.87 -0.99
N SER A 113 -19.00 -3.20 0.08
CA SER A 113 -19.50 -1.82 0.05
C SER A 113 -18.51 -0.83 0.66
N SER A 114 -17.30 -1.28 0.93
CA SER A 114 -16.22 -0.49 1.53
C SER A 114 -15.03 -0.46 0.57
N ILE A 115 -14.33 0.68 0.51
CA ILE A 115 -13.18 0.85 -0.35
C ILE A 115 -11.95 1.27 0.46
N ALA A 116 -10.83 0.59 0.25
CA ALA A 116 -9.54 0.97 0.79
C ALA A 116 -8.87 2.00 -0.15
N ILE A 117 -8.52 3.16 0.35
CA ILE A 117 -7.95 4.25 -0.46
C ILE A 117 -6.55 4.57 0.02
N GLY A 118 -5.60 4.68 -0.91
CA GLY A 118 -4.25 5.08 -0.57
C GLY A 118 -3.39 5.41 -1.78
N ASP A 119 -2.20 5.92 -1.50
CA ASP A 119 -1.24 6.35 -2.50
C ASP A 119 -0.01 5.40 -2.61
N ARG A 120 -0.04 4.28 -1.87
CA ARG A 120 1.05 3.29 -1.88
C ARG A 120 0.54 1.90 -2.22
N LEU A 121 1.15 1.28 -3.23
CA LEU A 121 0.79 -0.08 -3.63
C LEU A 121 1.24 -1.10 -2.58
N ASP A 122 2.46 -0.94 -2.06
CA ASP A 122 3.13 -1.88 -1.15
C ASP A 122 2.61 -1.87 0.30
N THR A 123 1.68 -0.99 0.62
CA THR A 123 1.07 -0.90 1.95
C THR A 123 -0.44 -0.68 1.89
N ASP A 124 -0.93 0.43 1.32
CA ASP A 124 -2.36 0.76 1.33
C ASP A 124 -3.17 -0.20 0.47
N ILE A 125 -2.74 -0.39 -0.78
CA ILE A 125 -3.44 -1.24 -1.75
C ILE A 125 -3.30 -2.71 -1.35
N GLU A 126 -2.10 -3.13 -0.94
CA GLU A 126 -1.87 -4.48 -0.45
C GLU A 126 -2.75 -4.81 0.75
N ALA A 127 -2.92 -3.87 1.70
CA ALA A 127 -3.79 -4.05 2.85
C ALA A 127 -5.27 -4.18 2.44
N GLY A 128 -5.72 -3.36 1.50
CA GLY A 128 -7.06 -3.48 0.92
C GLY A 128 -7.29 -4.86 0.29
N ASN A 129 -6.39 -5.26 -0.60
CA ASN A 129 -6.46 -6.54 -1.31
C ASN A 129 -6.42 -7.74 -0.35
N ARG A 130 -5.52 -7.75 0.64
CA ARG A 130 -5.45 -8.79 1.69
C ARG A 130 -6.72 -8.85 2.53
N GLY A 131 -7.36 -7.71 2.77
CA GLY A 131 -8.60 -7.62 3.53
C GLY A 131 -9.85 -8.02 2.76
N GLY A 132 -9.75 -8.20 1.43
CA GLY A 132 -10.90 -8.45 0.56
C GLY A 132 -11.76 -7.20 0.34
N TYR A 133 -11.14 -6.02 0.40
CA TYR A 133 -11.75 -4.75 0.04
C TYR A 133 -11.46 -4.40 -1.41
N ASP A 134 -12.38 -3.74 -2.08
CA ASP A 134 -12.02 -2.96 -3.25
C ASP A 134 -11.01 -1.89 -2.87
N SER A 135 -10.07 -1.59 -3.77
CA SER A 135 -9.00 -0.63 -3.50
C SER A 135 -8.90 0.45 -4.58
N LEU A 136 -8.64 1.68 -4.14
CA LEU A 136 -8.43 2.85 -5.00
C LEU A 136 -7.03 3.41 -4.80
N ALA A 137 -6.20 3.30 -5.84
CA ALA A 137 -4.91 3.99 -5.85
C ALA A 137 -5.09 5.44 -6.33
N VAL A 138 -4.59 6.41 -5.53
CA VAL A 138 -4.55 7.83 -5.89
C VAL A 138 -3.12 8.26 -6.22
N LEU A 139 -2.96 9.10 -7.25
CA LEU A 139 -1.65 9.53 -7.77
C LEU A 139 -1.13 10.83 -7.14
N THR A 140 -1.62 11.17 -5.96
CA THR A 140 -1.24 12.40 -5.25
C THR A 140 -0.04 12.25 -4.31
N GLY A 141 0.50 11.04 -4.18
CA GLY A 141 1.57 10.71 -3.23
C GLY A 141 2.74 9.97 -3.87
N VAL A 142 2.95 8.74 -3.45
CA VAL A 142 4.15 7.95 -3.79
C VAL A 142 4.02 7.23 -5.13
N THR A 143 2.89 6.56 -5.35
CA THR A 143 2.70 5.73 -6.55
C THR A 143 2.59 6.57 -7.82
N ASN A 144 3.28 6.14 -8.85
CA ASN A 144 3.29 6.74 -10.18
C ASN A 144 2.75 5.77 -11.25
N PRO A 145 2.46 6.25 -12.48
CA PRO A 145 1.94 5.41 -13.56
C PRO A 145 2.81 4.20 -13.92
N THR A 146 4.13 4.33 -13.85
CA THR A 146 5.06 3.23 -14.15
C THR A 146 4.93 2.12 -13.11
N GLU A 147 4.91 2.47 -11.82
CA GLU A 147 4.73 1.50 -10.73
C GLU A 147 3.38 0.77 -10.84
N LEU A 148 2.30 1.46 -11.21
CA LEU A 148 0.99 0.83 -11.44
C LEU A 148 1.05 -0.22 -12.55
N MET A 149 1.65 0.11 -13.70
CA MET A 149 1.75 -0.82 -14.82
C MET A 149 2.64 -2.03 -14.50
N LEU A 150 3.63 -1.87 -13.63
CA LEU A 150 4.55 -2.94 -13.22
C LEU A 150 4.12 -3.67 -11.95
N ALA A 151 2.95 -3.34 -11.38
CA ALA A 151 2.49 -3.91 -10.14
C ALA A 151 2.24 -5.43 -10.25
N PRO A 152 2.83 -6.26 -9.37
CA PRO A 152 2.48 -7.67 -9.26
C PRO A 152 1.02 -7.81 -8.77
N GLU A 153 0.41 -8.96 -9.02
CA GLU A 153 -1.02 -9.21 -8.83
C GLU A 153 -1.55 -8.72 -7.46
N HIS A 154 -0.85 -9.05 -6.38
CA HIS A 154 -1.27 -8.70 -5.01
C HIS A 154 -1.23 -7.19 -4.67
N LEU A 155 -0.57 -6.38 -5.51
CA LEU A 155 -0.47 -4.92 -5.38
C LEU A 155 -1.34 -4.15 -6.39
N ARG A 156 -2.13 -4.84 -7.22
CA ARG A 156 -2.99 -4.21 -8.23
C ARG A 156 -4.23 -3.63 -7.58
N PRO A 157 -4.50 -2.32 -7.73
CA PRO A 157 -5.73 -1.71 -7.23
C PRO A 157 -6.93 -2.09 -8.11
N THR A 158 -8.14 -2.10 -7.50
CA THR A 158 -9.41 -2.24 -8.22
C THR A 158 -9.68 -1.01 -9.08
N PHE A 159 -9.40 0.19 -8.51
CA PHE A 159 -9.63 1.48 -9.16
C PHE A 159 -8.39 2.36 -9.13
N ILE A 160 -8.30 3.29 -10.09
CA ILE A 160 -7.21 4.25 -10.19
C ILE A 160 -7.80 5.63 -10.40
N ALA A 161 -7.44 6.57 -9.51
CA ALA A 161 -7.85 7.97 -9.61
C ALA A 161 -6.63 8.89 -9.56
N ARG A 162 -6.77 10.06 -10.16
CA ARG A 162 -5.74 11.10 -10.04
C ARG A 162 -5.63 11.58 -8.59
N ASP A 163 -6.77 11.87 -7.99
CA ASP A 163 -6.90 12.33 -6.60
C ASP A 163 -8.32 12.05 -6.05
N LEU A 164 -8.55 12.42 -4.78
CA LEU A 164 -9.80 12.16 -4.09
C LEU A 164 -11.02 12.91 -4.66
N ARG A 165 -10.85 13.91 -5.52
CA ARG A 165 -11.97 14.59 -6.19
C ARG A 165 -12.74 13.67 -7.12
N GLU A 166 -12.08 12.64 -7.63
CA GLU A 166 -12.71 11.62 -8.50
C GLU A 166 -13.60 10.61 -7.73
N LEU A 167 -13.67 10.64 -6.40
CA LEU A 167 -14.55 9.74 -5.62
C LEU A 167 -16.05 9.89 -5.93
N GLY A 168 -16.47 11.08 -6.36
CA GLY A 168 -17.85 11.33 -6.78
C GLY A 168 -18.13 11.01 -8.25
N GLU A 169 -17.15 10.54 -8.99
CA GLU A 169 -17.25 10.28 -10.43
C GLU A 169 -17.36 8.78 -10.71
N ILE A 170 -18.15 8.44 -11.73
CA ILE A 170 -18.21 7.04 -12.22
C ILE A 170 -16.92 6.76 -12.98
N GLN A 171 -16.08 5.91 -12.42
CA GLN A 171 -14.91 5.43 -13.13
C GLN A 171 -15.31 4.47 -14.25
N SER A 172 -14.72 4.69 -15.43
CA SER A 172 -14.92 3.78 -16.55
C SER A 172 -14.04 2.57 -16.39
N GLU A 173 -14.65 1.41 -16.44
CA GLU A 173 -13.94 0.14 -16.45
C GLU A 173 -13.32 -0.11 -17.84
N PRO A 174 -12.00 -0.43 -17.90
CA PRO A 174 -11.39 -0.84 -19.15
C PRO A 174 -11.97 -2.15 -19.66
N VAL A 175 -12.28 -2.22 -20.97
CA VAL A 175 -12.84 -3.40 -21.61
C VAL A 175 -11.82 -4.00 -22.55
N ARG A 176 -11.64 -5.32 -22.47
CA ARG A 176 -10.77 -6.05 -23.39
C ARG A 176 -11.52 -6.38 -24.69
N CYS A 177 -10.99 -5.94 -25.82
CA CYS A 177 -11.51 -6.21 -27.16
C CYS A 177 -11.01 -7.56 -27.71
N GLU A 178 -11.69 -8.07 -28.77
CA GLU A 178 -11.34 -9.34 -29.40
C GLU A 178 -9.95 -9.34 -30.03
N ASP A 179 -9.49 -8.20 -30.52
CA ASP A 179 -8.15 -8.01 -31.09
C ASP A 179 -7.01 -7.94 -30.07
N GLY A 180 -7.35 -8.00 -28.77
CA GLY A 180 -6.39 -7.95 -27.67
C GLY A 180 -6.10 -6.54 -27.15
N THR A 181 -6.75 -5.52 -27.70
CA THR A 181 -6.67 -4.14 -27.22
C THR A 181 -7.54 -3.95 -25.98
N TRP A 182 -7.09 -3.15 -25.04
CA TRP A 182 -7.87 -2.66 -23.92
C TRP A 182 -8.39 -1.25 -24.23
N GLU A 183 -9.67 -1.05 -24.09
CA GLU A 183 -10.32 0.25 -24.29
C GLU A 183 -10.90 0.79 -22.98
N CYS A 184 -10.68 2.08 -22.72
CA CYS A 184 -11.31 2.81 -21.65
C CYS A 184 -11.85 4.13 -22.24
N ARG A 185 -13.16 4.24 -22.42
CA ARG A 185 -13.84 5.35 -23.13
C ARG A 185 -13.24 5.62 -24.51
N LYS A 186 -12.41 6.68 -24.63
CA LYS A 186 -11.81 7.10 -25.92
C LYS A 186 -10.33 6.73 -26.05
N ALA A 187 -9.75 6.17 -24.99
CA ALA A 187 -8.37 5.76 -24.98
C ALA A 187 -8.25 4.25 -25.14
N SER A 188 -7.18 3.80 -25.75
CA SER A 188 -6.88 2.38 -25.94
C SER A 188 -5.41 2.09 -25.65
N ALA A 189 -5.13 0.85 -25.22
CA ALA A 189 -3.77 0.36 -25.00
C ALA A 189 -3.66 -1.12 -25.39
N TRP A 190 -2.46 -1.53 -25.81
CA TRP A 190 -2.16 -2.91 -26.21
C TRP A 190 -0.69 -3.24 -25.99
N PHE A 191 -0.38 -4.52 -25.88
CA PHE A 191 1.02 -4.98 -25.78
C PHE A 191 1.48 -5.47 -27.16
N GLU A 192 2.51 -4.84 -27.70
CA GLU A 192 3.05 -5.17 -29.00
C GLU A 192 4.58 -4.97 -29.04
N ASN A 193 5.28 -5.89 -29.70
CA ASN A 193 6.75 -5.84 -29.85
C ASN A 193 7.50 -5.69 -28.51
N GLY A 194 6.98 -6.34 -27.44
CA GLY A 194 7.59 -6.30 -26.12
C GLY A 194 7.34 -5.01 -25.34
N ARG A 195 6.37 -4.17 -25.75
CA ARG A 195 6.06 -2.90 -25.09
C ARG A 195 4.56 -2.65 -25.01
N VAL A 196 4.14 -1.96 -23.98
CA VAL A 196 2.79 -1.40 -23.89
C VAL A 196 2.72 -0.14 -24.74
N GLN A 197 1.75 -0.11 -25.65
CA GLN A 197 1.39 1.03 -26.46
C GLN A 197 0.12 1.66 -25.91
N VAL A 198 -0.04 2.97 -26.02
CA VAL A 198 -1.23 3.70 -25.58
C VAL A 198 -1.57 4.81 -26.58
N SER A 199 -2.86 4.99 -26.86
CA SER A 199 -3.33 6.01 -27.77
C SER A 199 -3.28 7.42 -27.18
N ASP A 200 -3.44 7.56 -25.87
CA ASP A 200 -3.43 8.84 -25.15
C ASP A 200 -2.69 8.73 -23.81
N PRO A 201 -1.39 9.08 -23.78
CA PRO A 201 -0.58 9.07 -22.55
C PRO A 201 -0.81 10.28 -21.63
N THR A 202 -1.82 11.11 -21.90
CA THR A 202 -2.12 12.31 -21.12
C THR A 202 -3.40 12.18 -20.28
N SER A 203 -4.19 11.12 -20.49
CA SER A 203 -5.47 10.90 -19.85
C SER A 203 -5.44 9.77 -18.81
N MET A 204 -6.33 9.87 -17.82
CA MET A 204 -6.57 8.78 -16.85
C MET A 204 -7.16 7.54 -17.53
N ASP A 205 -7.99 7.71 -18.56
CA ASP A 205 -8.55 6.59 -19.31
C ASP A 205 -7.46 5.85 -20.10
N GLY A 206 -6.47 6.58 -20.65
CA GLY A 206 -5.27 5.98 -21.25
C GLY A 206 -4.44 5.20 -20.23
N LEU A 207 -4.27 5.74 -19.02
CA LEU A 207 -3.56 5.04 -17.95
C LEU A 207 -4.30 3.77 -17.52
N ARG A 208 -5.62 3.83 -17.31
CA ARG A 208 -6.43 2.65 -16.95
C ARG A 208 -6.35 1.55 -18.00
N ALA A 209 -6.41 1.89 -19.29
CA ALA A 209 -6.24 0.94 -20.36
C ALA A 209 -4.82 0.35 -20.42
N ALA A 210 -3.78 1.20 -20.27
CA ALA A 210 -2.38 0.78 -20.30
C ALA A 210 -2.01 -0.16 -19.12
N VAL A 211 -2.54 0.11 -17.95
CA VAL A 211 -2.38 -0.74 -16.77
C VAL A 211 -2.94 -2.15 -17.05
N CYS A 212 -4.14 -2.26 -17.60
CA CYS A 212 -4.72 -3.56 -17.94
C CYS A 212 -3.91 -4.30 -19.02
N ALA A 213 -3.42 -3.61 -20.03
CA ALA A 213 -2.56 -4.21 -21.06
C ALA A 213 -1.22 -4.72 -20.50
N ALA A 214 -0.62 -3.96 -19.57
CA ALA A 214 0.62 -4.33 -18.90
C ALA A 214 0.44 -5.57 -18.00
N TRP A 215 -0.61 -5.57 -17.17
CA TRP A 215 -0.92 -6.70 -16.30
C TRP A 215 -1.23 -7.97 -17.08
N GLU A 216 -2.03 -7.87 -18.15
CA GLU A 216 -2.29 -9.02 -19.01
C GLU A 216 -1.02 -9.57 -19.65
N ALA A 217 -0.09 -8.71 -20.09
CA ALA A 217 1.20 -9.14 -20.62
C ALA A 217 2.04 -9.86 -19.56
N ALA A 218 2.13 -9.30 -18.34
CA ALA A 218 2.83 -9.92 -17.22
C ALA A 218 2.22 -11.29 -16.85
N ASP A 219 0.90 -11.39 -16.77
CA ASP A 219 0.17 -12.62 -16.44
C ASP A 219 0.35 -13.70 -17.52
N LYS A 220 0.60 -13.30 -18.77
CA LYS A 220 0.99 -14.19 -19.88
C LYS A 220 2.49 -14.53 -19.90
N GLY A 221 3.26 -14.07 -18.93
CA GLY A 221 4.67 -14.41 -18.73
C GLY A 221 5.68 -13.42 -19.30
N ALA A 222 5.26 -12.23 -19.75
CA ALA A 222 6.20 -11.18 -20.12
C ALA A 222 6.95 -10.68 -18.88
N GLN A 223 8.29 -10.60 -18.99
CA GLN A 223 9.14 -10.02 -17.93
C GLN A 223 9.13 -8.50 -18.10
N MET A 224 8.13 -7.85 -17.47
CA MET A 224 7.90 -6.41 -17.61
C MET A 224 8.95 -5.59 -16.84
N ASP A 225 9.44 -4.53 -17.48
CA ASP A 225 10.31 -3.52 -16.86
C ASP A 225 9.94 -2.09 -17.31
N GLU A 226 10.58 -1.09 -16.74
CA GLU A 226 10.30 0.32 -17.00
C GLU A 226 10.49 0.72 -18.48
N SER A 227 11.35 0.05 -19.22
CA SER A 227 11.57 0.33 -20.65
C SER A 227 10.43 -0.14 -21.56
N MET A 228 9.55 -1.00 -21.02
CA MET A 228 8.44 -1.62 -21.75
C MET A 228 7.12 -0.88 -21.56
N VAL A 229 7.05 0.11 -20.69
CA VAL A 229 5.84 0.86 -20.40
C VAL A 229 5.95 2.32 -20.84
N PRO A 230 4.83 2.95 -21.29
CA PRO A 230 4.85 4.34 -21.72
C PRO A 230 4.96 5.30 -20.56
N ASN A 231 5.59 6.45 -20.82
CA ASN A 231 5.56 7.58 -19.88
C ASN A 231 4.21 8.30 -19.98
N PHE A 232 3.61 8.58 -18.83
CA PHE A 232 2.40 9.38 -18.71
C PHE A 232 2.71 10.80 -18.25
N VAL A 233 2.06 11.78 -18.87
CA VAL A 233 2.09 13.19 -18.48
C VAL A 233 0.65 13.60 -18.17
N LEU A 234 0.18 13.20 -17.00
CA LEU A 234 -1.17 13.51 -16.52
C LEU A 234 -1.20 15.00 -16.12
N GLY A 235 -1.74 15.86 -16.98
CA GLY A 235 -1.81 17.31 -16.74
C GLY A 235 -2.59 17.66 -15.46
N GLU A 236 -2.19 18.74 -14.79
CA GLU A 236 -3.00 19.37 -13.76
C GLU A 236 -4.28 19.94 -14.40
N GLN A 237 -5.46 19.63 -13.84
CA GLN A 237 -6.74 20.31 -14.15
C GLN A 237 -7.11 21.23 -13.01
#